data_b01b0bdb239eda9afaa5a5a29cb14f4f
#
_entry.id   b01b0bdb239eda9afaa5a5a29cb14f4f
#
_cell.length_a   1.000
_cell.length_b   1.000
_cell.length_c   1.000
_cell.angle_alpha   90.00
_cell.angle_beta   90.00
_cell.angle_gamma   90.00
#
_symmetry.space_group_name_H-M   'P 1'
#
loop_
_entity.id
_entity.type
_entity.pdbx_description
1 polymer ?
#
loop_
_entity_poly.entity_id
_entity_poly.type
_entity_poly.pdbx_seq_one_letter_code
_entity_poly.pdbx_strand_id
1 'polypeptide(L)'
;MDAINDYYMEELDLSAMKRFFLEQGERRILEKQDYFVRQGERSGRVAYVEDGMFRFVRTDTKGGEHIVGYSFRDSFVAEYTSCLCGRPALADVQAIVRSTLYVLPYEKLRRYWEMSSEHQRLGRVVAEQLFVMTYRRLMDSYCCTPEERYMDLMRRYPEPVSYTHLRAHETELH
;
A
#
# COMPACT_ATOMS: atom_id res chain seq x y z
N MET A 1 12.75 2.26 -12.49
CA MET A 1 12.50 1.09 -11.63
C MET A 1 11.08 1.18 -11.17
N ASP A 2 10.29 0.27 -11.68
CA ASP A 2 8.86 0.38 -11.56
C ASP A 2 8.42 -0.14 -10.18
N ALA A 3 7.67 0.67 -9.43
CA ALA A 3 7.09 0.25 -8.18
C ALA A 3 6.10 -0.90 -8.42
N ILE A 4 5.83 -1.74 -7.42
CA ILE A 4 4.88 -2.87 -7.55
C ILE A 4 3.51 -2.39 -8.03
N ASN A 5 3.14 -1.18 -7.64
CA ASN A 5 1.89 -0.58 -8.07
C ASN A 5 1.94 -0.21 -9.56
N ASP A 6 3.11 0.05 -10.13
CA ASP A 6 3.26 0.38 -11.55
C ASP A 6 2.93 -0.82 -12.46
N TYR A 7 3.17 -2.06 -11.96
CA TYR A 7 2.75 -3.25 -12.71
C TYR A 7 1.23 -3.33 -12.93
N TYR A 8 0.44 -2.81 -11.98
CA TYR A 8 -1.02 -2.79 -12.06
C TYR A 8 -1.59 -1.45 -12.52
N MET A 9 -0.74 -0.39 -12.49
CA MET A 9 -1.12 0.98 -12.81
C MET A 9 -0.33 1.50 -14.02
N GLU A 10 0.02 0.60 -14.94
CA GLU A 10 0.67 0.95 -16.19
C GLU A 10 -0.08 2.11 -16.87
N GLU A 11 0.66 3.12 -17.32
CA GLU A 11 0.17 4.31 -18.03
C GLU A 11 -0.51 5.40 -17.18
N LEU A 12 -0.57 5.29 -15.85
CA LEU A 12 -1.13 6.36 -15.04
C LEU A 12 -0.05 7.35 -14.56
N ASP A 13 -0.08 8.57 -15.10
CA ASP A 13 0.79 9.64 -14.61
C ASP A 13 0.30 10.15 -13.23
N LEU A 14 1.01 9.76 -12.19
CA LEU A 14 0.77 10.18 -10.81
C LEU A 14 1.66 11.35 -10.37
N SER A 15 2.43 11.96 -11.26
CA SER A 15 3.42 13.00 -10.90
C SER A 15 2.79 14.20 -10.21
N ALA A 16 1.61 14.65 -10.65
CA ALA A 16 0.89 15.75 -10.02
C ALA A 16 0.42 15.38 -8.59
N MET A 17 -0.05 14.16 -8.40
CA MET A 17 -0.48 13.68 -7.07
C MET A 17 0.73 13.51 -6.14
N LYS A 18 1.84 12.93 -6.60
CA LYS A 18 3.10 12.85 -5.83
C LYS A 18 3.57 14.23 -5.39
N ARG A 19 3.59 15.21 -6.31
CA ARG A 19 3.94 16.59 -5.99
C ARG A 19 3.02 17.18 -4.91
N PHE A 20 1.72 16.96 -5.01
CA PHE A 20 0.77 17.39 -4.00
C PHE A 20 1.09 16.83 -2.61
N PHE A 21 1.47 15.56 -2.50
CA PHE A 21 1.90 14.95 -1.23
C PHE A 21 3.21 15.57 -0.72
N LEU A 22 4.19 15.78 -1.57
CA LEU A 22 5.48 16.39 -1.20
C LEU A 22 5.33 17.83 -0.69
N GLU A 23 4.44 18.61 -1.32
CA GLU A 23 4.22 20.02 -0.97
C GLU A 23 3.31 20.20 0.25
N GLN A 24 2.33 19.33 0.41
CA GLN A 24 1.23 19.52 1.37
C GLN A 24 1.24 18.52 2.51
N GLY A 25 2.03 17.46 2.40
CA GLY A 25 2.12 16.39 3.39
C GLY A 25 3.09 16.72 4.51
N GLU A 26 2.82 16.16 5.68
CA GLU A 26 3.75 16.18 6.80
C GLU A 26 4.81 15.08 6.58
N ARG A 27 6.08 15.47 6.50
CA ARG A 27 7.16 14.50 6.40
C ARG A 27 7.30 13.73 7.71
N ARG A 28 7.23 12.41 7.65
CA ARG A 28 7.41 11.51 8.78
C ARG A 28 8.42 10.42 8.48
N ILE A 29 9.12 9.99 9.53
CA ILE A 29 9.99 8.82 9.50
C ILE A 29 9.37 7.77 10.42
N LEU A 30 9.22 6.56 9.90
CA LEU A 30 8.86 5.38 10.67
C LEU A 30 10.07 4.45 10.71
N GLU A 31 10.40 3.98 11.90
CA GLU A 31 11.45 2.98 12.07
C GLU A 31 10.91 1.59 11.71
N LYS A 32 11.82 0.64 11.54
CA LYS A 32 11.44 -0.77 11.31
C LYS A 32 10.51 -1.24 12.42
N GLN A 33 9.41 -1.90 12.04
CA GLN A 33 8.32 -2.41 12.88
C GLN A 33 7.34 -1.34 13.40
N ASP A 34 7.55 -0.06 13.12
CA ASP A 34 6.54 0.95 13.42
C ASP A 34 5.27 0.74 12.57
N TYR A 35 4.14 1.16 13.12
CA TYR A 35 2.85 1.07 12.46
C TYR A 35 2.41 2.41 11.92
N PHE A 36 2.07 2.44 10.63
CA PHE A 36 1.36 3.57 10.04
C PHE A 36 -0.12 3.54 10.42
N VAL A 37 -0.73 2.36 10.43
CA VAL A 37 -2.09 2.09 10.86
C VAL A 37 -2.12 0.74 11.56
N ARG A 38 -2.92 0.60 12.62
CA ARG A 38 -3.18 -0.69 13.27
C ARG A 38 -4.56 -1.22 12.92
N GLN A 39 -4.68 -2.52 12.76
CA GLN A 39 -5.96 -3.21 12.60
C GLN A 39 -6.90 -2.84 13.76
N GLY A 40 -8.14 -2.51 13.43
CA GLY A 40 -9.13 -2.06 14.41
C GLY A 40 -9.12 -0.56 14.72
N GLU A 41 -8.06 0.18 14.37
CA GLU A 41 -8.04 1.64 14.48
C GLU A 41 -8.82 2.30 13.32
N ARG A 42 -9.39 3.47 13.58
CA ARG A 42 -9.92 4.32 12.51
C ARG A 42 -8.79 5.16 11.95
N SER A 43 -8.45 4.91 10.70
CA SER A 43 -7.44 5.69 9.98
C SER A 43 -8.10 6.63 8.99
N GLY A 44 -7.77 7.90 9.09
CA GLY A 44 -8.11 8.91 8.08
C GLY A 44 -6.83 9.47 7.44
N ARG A 45 -5.78 8.67 7.32
CA ARG A 45 -4.47 9.10 6.83
C ARG A 45 -4.08 8.31 5.59
N VAL A 46 -3.50 9.03 4.63
CA VAL A 46 -2.88 8.49 3.42
C VAL A 46 -1.46 9.05 3.33
N ALA A 47 -0.54 8.34 2.72
CA ALA A 47 0.81 8.83 2.57
C ALA A 47 1.43 8.43 1.22
N TYR A 48 2.36 9.27 0.76
CA TYR A 48 3.31 8.94 -0.28
C TYR A 48 4.58 8.39 0.38
N VAL A 49 5.07 7.27 -0.12
CA VAL A 49 6.30 6.62 0.34
C VAL A 49 7.47 7.12 -0.50
N GLU A 50 8.23 8.08 0.05
CA GLU A 50 9.44 8.60 -0.61
C GLU A 50 10.53 7.53 -0.63
N ASP A 51 10.71 6.84 0.49
CA ASP A 51 11.62 5.72 0.64
C ASP A 51 11.10 4.76 1.69
N GLY A 52 11.34 3.46 1.47
CA GLY A 52 10.95 2.43 2.43
C GLY A 52 10.03 1.37 1.87
N MET A 53 9.49 0.57 2.80
CA MET A 53 8.66 -0.58 2.49
C MET A 53 7.68 -0.88 3.62
N PHE A 54 6.44 -1.20 3.26
CA PHE A 54 5.37 -1.54 4.17
C PHE A 54 4.78 -2.90 3.84
N ARG A 55 4.35 -3.64 4.87
CA ARG A 55 3.48 -4.80 4.74
C ARG A 55 2.09 -4.50 5.29
N PHE A 56 1.09 -5.09 4.67
CA PHE A 56 -0.29 -5.10 5.17
C PHE A 56 -0.53 -6.47 5.79
N VAL A 57 -0.85 -6.50 7.08
CA VAL A 57 -1.03 -7.74 7.84
C VAL A 57 -2.41 -7.76 8.45
N ARG A 58 -3.16 -8.82 8.16
CA ARG A 58 -4.44 -9.08 8.81
C ARG A 58 -4.27 -10.20 9.83
N THR A 59 -4.58 -9.90 11.07
CA THR A 59 -4.66 -10.92 12.12
C THR A 59 -6.07 -11.50 12.15
N ASP A 60 -6.17 -12.82 12.10
CA ASP A 60 -7.43 -13.55 12.19
C ASP A 60 -7.91 -13.71 13.65
N THR A 61 -9.09 -14.30 13.84
CA THR A 61 -9.69 -14.51 15.16
C THR A 61 -8.94 -15.51 16.04
N LYS A 62 -8.00 -16.27 15.47
CA LYS A 62 -7.17 -17.25 16.19
C LYS A 62 -5.77 -16.68 16.51
N GLY A 63 -5.49 -15.45 16.09
CA GLY A 63 -4.19 -14.78 16.25
C GLY A 63 -3.18 -15.08 15.13
N GLY A 64 -3.60 -15.76 14.06
CA GLY A 64 -2.77 -16.01 12.88
C GLY A 64 -2.58 -14.75 12.06
N GLU A 65 -1.34 -14.42 11.67
CA GLU A 65 -1.02 -13.28 10.81
C GLU A 65 -1.04 -13.69 9.34
N HIS A 66 -1.72 -12.90 8.52
CA HIS A 66 -1.80 -13.09 7.08
C HIS A 66 -1.34 -11.83 6.34
N ILE A 67 -0.28 -11.94 5.56
CA ILE A 67 0.18 -10.82 4.74
C ILE A 67 -0.75 -10.70 3.53
N VAL A 68 -1.44 -9.56 3.44
CA VAL A 68 -2.42 -9.29 2.38
C VAL A 68 -1.89 -8.33 1.32
N GLY A 69 -0.73 -7.74 1.52
CA GLY A 69 -0.12 -6.84 0.54
C GLY A 69 1.16 -6.17 1.01
N TYR A 70 1.77 -5.47 0.08
CA TYR A 70 2.96 -4.64 0.30
C TYR A 70 2.78 -3.29 -0.37
N SER A 71 3.51 -2.28 0.13
CA SER A 71 3.71 -1.00 -0.52
C SER A 71 5.18 -0.63 -0.44
N PHE A 72 5.71 -0.01 -1.48
CA PHE A 72 7.14 0.20 -1.66
C PHE A 72 7.46 1.67 -1.91
N ARG A 73 8.76 1.97 -2.02
CA ARG A 73 9.23 3.28 -2.45
C ARG A 73 8.53 3.74 -3.73
N ASP A 74 8.29 5.02 -3.82
CA ASP A 74 7.63 5.69 -4.93
C ASP A 74 6.17 5.26 -5.16
N SER A 75 5.50 4.82 -4.10
CA SER A 75 4.08 4.44 -4.12
C SER A 75 3.27 5.16 -3.04
N PHE A 76 1.99 4.86 -2.95
CA PHE A 76 1.12 5.38 -1.92
C PHE A 76 0.74 4.28 -0.93
N VAL A 77 0.58 4.65 0.33
CA VAL A 77 0.20 3.75 1.41
C VAL A 77 -0.99 4.30 2.20
N ALA A 78 -1.99 3.47 2.40
CA ALA A 78 -3.15 3.73 3.24
C ALA A 78 -3.84 2.41 3.58
N GLU A 79 -4.52 2.35 4.71
CA GLU A 79 -5.63 1.41 4.85
C GLU A 79 -6.87 2.10 4.27
N TYR A 80 -7.01 1.97 2.95
CA TYR A 80 -7.90 2.80 2.15
C TYR A 80 -9.37 2.60 2.47
N THR A 81 -9.76 1.38 2.87
CA THR A 81 -11.15 1.07 3.23
C THR A 81 -11.57 1.81 4.51
N SER A 82 -10.66 1.95 5.48
CA SER A 82 -10.89 2.76 6.68
C SER A 82 -11.06 4.24 6.34
N CYS A 83 -10.19 4.77 5.47
CA CYS A 83 -10.27 6.14 5.01
C CYS A 83 -11.60 6.43 4.30
N LEU A 84 -12.00 5.55 3.37
CA LEU A 84 -13.17 5.73 2.53
C LEU A 84 -14.49 5.57 3.31
N CYS A 85 -14.55 4.54 4.17
CA CYS A 85 -15.79 4.15 4.84
C CYS A 85 -15.89 4.67 6.29
N GLY A 86 -14.84 5.28 6.83
CA GLY A 86 -14.78 5.71 8.24
C GLY A 86 -14.89 4.54 9.24
N ARG A 87 -14.62 3.32 8.79
CA ARG A 87 -14.69 2.10 9.62
C ARG A 87 -13.30 1.75 10.19
N PRO A 88 -13.23 0.88 11.21
CA PRO A 88 -11.96 0.34 11.69
C PRO A 88 -11.16 -0.32 10.57
N ALA A 89 -9.85 -0.11 10.58
CA ALA A 89 -8.91 -0.71 9.64
C ALA A 89 -8.98 -2.24 9.68
N LEU A 90 -8.95 -2.86 8.51
CA LEU A 90 -9.04 -4.31 8.35
C LEU A 90 -7.68 -5.00 8.50
N ALA A 91 -6.59 -4.24 8.38
CA ALA A 91 -5.22 -4.74 8.46
C ALA A 91 -4.30 -3.73 9.13
N ASP A 92 -3.22 -4.22 9.74
CA ASP A 92 -2.07 -3.42 10.10
C ASP A 92 -1.34 -2.96 8.84
N VAL A 93 -0.81 -1.74 8.87
CA VAL A 93 0.15 -1.22 7.89
C VAL A 93 1.45 -0.94 8.63
N GLN A 94 2.43 -1.83 8.47
CA GLN A 94 3.66 -1.85 9.24
C GLN A 94 4.89 -1.62 8.37
N ALA A 95 5.81 -0.76 8.81
CA ALA A 95 7.08 -0.55 8.16
C ALA A 95 8.01 -1.77 8.34
N ILE A 96 8.52 -2.31 7.23
CA ILE A 96 9.47 -3.43 7.23
C ILE A 96 10.91 -2.93 7.40
N VAL A 97 11.18 -1.75 6.91
CA VAL A 97 12.45 -1.04 7.03
C VAL A 97 12.18 0.40 7.48
N ARG A 98 13.23 1.11 7.88
CA ARG A 98 13.13 2.56 8.12
C ARG A 98 12.60 3.22 6.86
N SER A 99 11.52 3.99 7.00
CA SER A 99 10.75 4.51 5.87
C SER A 99 10.47 6.01 6.04
N THR A 100 10.53 6.73 4.93
CA THR A 100 10.20 8.17 4.88
C THR A 100 8.89 8.36 4.12
N LEU A 101 7.96 9.06 4.74
CA LEU A 101 6.60 9.30 4.26
C LEU A 101 6.28 10.79 4.20
N TYR A 102 5.37 11.14 3.27
CA TYR A 102 4.62 12.41 3.32
C TYR A 102 3.15 12.09 3.55
N VAL A 103 2.67 12.44 4.74
CA VAL A 103 1.36 12.04 5.26
C VAL A 103 0.35 13.17 5.10
N LEU A 104 -0.83 12.83 4.59
CA LEU A 104 -1.98 13.74 4.49
C LEU A 104 -3.19 13.14 5.22
N PRO A 105 -4.06 13.98 5.80
CA PRO A 105 -5.44 13.56 6.07
C PRO A 105 -6.13 13.16 4.77
N TYR A 106 -6.86 12.05 4.79
CA TYR A 106 -7.62 11.58 3.61
C TYR A 106 -8.59 12.64 3.07
N GLU A 107 -9.19 13.42 3.95
CA GLU A 107 -10.07 14.52 3.59
C GLU A 107 -9.37 15.57 2.69
N LYS A 108 -8.07 15.79 2.91
CA LYS A 108 -7.28 16.71 2.07
C LYS A 108 -7.06 16.13 0.67
N LEU A 109 -6.82 14.82 0.56
CA LEU A 109 -6.74 14.13 -0.73
C LEU A 109 -8.09 14.12 -1.44
N ARG A 110 -9.20 13.92 -0.71
CA ARG A 110 -10.56 13.99 -1.27
C ARG A 110 -10.84 15.36 -1.89
N ARG A 111 -10.51 16.44 -1.18
CA ARG A 111 -10.64 17.82 -1.70
C ARG A 111 -9.77 18.07 -2.93
N TYR A 112 -8.55 17.49 -2.95
CA TYR A 112 -7.69 17.57 -4.13
C TYR A 112 -8.38 16.98 -5.37
N TRP A 113 -9.04 15.83 -5.23
CA TRP A 113 -9.79 15.24 -6.34
C TRP A 113 -11.03 16.05 -6.75
N GLU A 114 -11.58 16.85 -5.86
CA GLU A 114 -12.74 17.72 -6.12
C GLU A 114 -12.37 19.05 -6.81
N MET A 115 -11.06 19.39 -6.95
CA MET A 115 -10.61 20.67 -7.47
C MET A 115 -10.97 20.93 -8.94
N SER A 116 -11.01 19.90 -9.76
CA SER A 116 -11.38 20.01 -11.19
C SER A 116 -11.85 18.67 -11.75
N SER A 117 -12.42 18.69 -12.95
CA SER A 117 -12.79 17.46 -13.68
C SER A 117 -11.61 16.56 -13.99
N GLU A 118 -10.43 17.13 -14.19
CA GLU A 118 -9.18 16.38 -14.40
C GLU A 118 -8.76 15.64 -13.13
N HIS A 119 -8.80 16.32 -11.97
CA HIS A 119 -8.52 15.69 -10.68
C HIS A 119 -9.55 14.61 -10.33
N GLN A 120 -10.84 14.82 -10.62
CA GLN A 120 -11.87 13.80 -10.45
C GLN A 120 -11.61 12.58 -11.33
N ARG A 121 -11.22 12.81 -12.60
CA ARG A 121 -10.85 11.73 -13.51
C ARG A 121 -9.66 10.95 -12.96
N LEU A 122 -8.63 11.63 -12.46
CA LEU A 122 -7.47 10.99 -11.84
C LEU A 122 -7.88 10.12 -10.64
N GLY A 123 -8.67 10.65 -9.72
CA GLY A 123 -9.18 9.90 -8.56
C GLY A 123 -10.00 8.68 -8.95
N ARG A 124 -10.85 8.79 -9.98
CA ARG A 124 -11.62 7.66 -10.52
C ARG A 124 -10.69 6.59 -11.12
N VAL A 125 -9.72 6.97 -11.93
CA VAL A 125 -8.78 6.02 -12.55
C VAL A 125 -7.94 5.33 -11.48
N VAL A 126 -7.48 6.05 -10.45
CA VAL A 126 -6.80 5.43 -9.30
C VAL A 126 -7.68 4.38 -8.62
N ALA A 127 -8.96 4.69 -8.38
CA ALA A 127 -9.89 3.74 -7.77
C ALA A 127 -10.16 2.52 -8.66
N GLU A 128 -10.29 2.70 -9.98
CA GLU A 128 -10.45 1.61 -10.96
C GLU A 128 -9.23 0.70 -10.96
N GLN A 129 -8.02 1.26 -10.93
CA GLN A 129 -6.79 0.49 -10.87
C GLN A 129 -6.63 -0.28 -9.56
N LEU A 130 -6.96 0.34 -8.43
CA LEU A 130 -6.97 -0.34 -7.13
C LEU A 130 -7.96 -1.51 -7.12
N PHE A 131 -9.14 -1.35 -7.75
CA PHE A 131 -10.09 -2.44 -7.92
C PHE A 131 -9.50 -3.59 -8.74
N VAL A 132 -8.93 -3.30 -9.91
CA VAL A 132 -8.31 -4.32 -10.78
C VAL A 132 -7.19 -5.05 -10.04
N MET A 133 -6.32 -4.32 -9.35
CA MET A 133 -5.25 -4.90 -8.54
C MET A 133 -5.79 -5.83 -7.45
N THR A 134 -6.80 -5.39 -6.71
CA THR A 134 -7.42 -6.18 -5.63
C THR A 134 -8.11 -7.41 -6.19
N TYR A 135 -8.84 -7.27 -7.29
CA TYR A 135 -9.53 -8.38 -7.95
C TYR A 135 -8.54 -9.44 -8.45
N ARG A 136 -7.44 -9.05 -9.09
CA ARG A 136 -6.38 -9.98 -9.52
C ARG A 136 -5.78 -10.72 -8.32
N ARG A 137 -5.41 -10.01 -7.25
CA ARG A 137 -4.91 -10.67 -6.02
C ARG A 137 -5.90 -11.66 -5.42
N LEU A 138 -7.20 -11.33 -5.47
CA LEU A 138 -8.25 -12.24 -5.02
C LEU A 138 -8.27 -13.51 -5.90
N MET A 139 -8.20 -13.36 -7.22
CA MET A 139 -8.14 -14.50 -8.13
C MET A 139 -6.89 -15.35 -7.91
N ASP A 140 -5.73 -14.71 -7.77
CA ASP A 140 -4.45 -15.40 -7.49
C ASP A 140 -4.50 -16.15 -6.16
N SER A 141 -5.24 -15.65 -5.17
CA SER A 141 -5.40 -16.35 -3.88
C SER A 141 -6.20 -17.65 -3.99
N TYR A 142 -7.08 -17.76 -4.99
CA TYR A 142 -7.85 -18.98 -5.27
C TYR A 142 -7.16 -19.92 -6.26
N CYS A 143 -6.40 -19.36 -7.20
CA CYS A 143 -5.91 -20.12 -8.36
C CYS A 143 -4.41 -20.47 -8.25
N CYS A 144 -3.63 -19.75 -7.44
CA CYS A 144 -2.20 -19.92 -7.34
C CYS A 144 -1.79 -20.45 -5.96
N THR A 145 -0.78 -21.31 -5.95
CA THR A 145 -0.15 -21.77 -4.71
C THR A 145 0.61 -20.62 -4.03
N PRO A 146 0.91 -20.71 -2.73
CA PRO A 146 1.76 -19.72 -2.05
C PRO A 146 3.12 -19.53 -2.73
N GLU A 147 3.72 -20.64 -3.22
CA GLU A 147 5.00 -20.62 -3.92
C GLU A 147 4.93 -19.86 -5.26
N GLU A 148 3.88 -20.08 -6.06
CA GLU A 148 3.66 -19.36 -7.32
C GLU A 148 3.45 -17.86 -7.07
N ARG A 149 2.68 -17.49 -6.05
CA ARG A 149 2.48 -16.09 -5.65
C ARG A 149 3.79 -15.44 -5.17
N TYR A 150 4.62 -16.18 -4.43
CA TYR A 150 5.94 -15.74 -4.02
C TYR A 150 6.87 -15.53 -5.22
N MET A 151 6.93 -16.49 -6.14
CA MET A 151 7.75 -16.38 -7.35
C MET A 151 7.32 -15.20 -8.23
N ASP A 152 6.02 -14.94 -8.31
CA ASP A 152 5.51 -13.79 -9.05
C ASP A 152 5.88 -12.45 -8.37
N LEU A 153 5.79 -12.39 -7.04
CA LEU A 153 6.27 -11.25 -6.26
C LEU A 153 7.76 -10.99 -6.53
N MET A 154 8.59 -12.04 -6.55
CA MET A 154 10.02 -11.94 -6.80
C MET A 154 10.37 -11.50 -8.22
N ARG A 155 9.58 -11.89 -9.22
CA ARG A 155 9.76 -11.40 -10.60
C ARG A 155 9.49 -9.91 -10.72
N ARG A 156 8.52 -9.41 -9.97
CA ARG A 156 8.15 -7.98 -9.94
C ARG A 156 9.17 -7.13 -9.21
N TYR A 157 9.96 -7.73 -8.31
CA TYR A 157 11.01 -7.06 -7.51
C TYR A 157 12.37 -7.73 -7.71
N PRO A 158 13.05 -7.47 -8.83
CA PRO A 158 14.37 -8.04 -9.08
C PRO A 158 15.47 -7.41 -8.23
N GLU A 159 15.25 -6.27 -7.59
CA GLU A 159 16.24 -5.68 -6.69
C GLU A 159 16.21 -6.32 -5.31
N PRO A 160 17.38 -6.55 -4.72
CA PRO A 160 17.50 -7.10 -3.38
C PRO A 160 17.15 -6.06 -2.31
N VAL A 161 15.87 -5.75 -2.15
CA VAL A 161 15.38 -5.47 -0.81
C VAL A 161 15.69 -6.75 -0.07
N SER A 162 16.60 -6.74 0.90
CA SER A 162 17.22 -7.94 1.46
C SER A 162 16.17 -9.06 1.60
N TYR A 163 16.21 -10.01 0.69
CA TYR A 163 15.28 -11.15 0.56
C TYR A 163 15.09 -11.93 1.86
N THR A 164 16.02 -11.78 2.80
CA THR A 164 15.95 -12.30 4.15
C THR A 164 14.72 -11.85 4.92
N HIS A 165 14.21 -10.64 4.69
CA HIS A 165 13.01 -10.16 5.39
C HIS A 165 11.70 -10.66 4.79
N LEU A 166 11.65 -10.85 3.48
CA LEU A 166 10.47 -11.44 2.83
C LEU A 166 10.37 -12.94 3.09
N ARG A 167 11.48 -13.67 3.02
CA ARG A 167 11.54 -15.11 3.31
C ARG A 167 11.18 -15.44 4.76
N ALA A 168 11.63 -14.64 5.73
CA ALA A 168 11.34 -14.91 7.13
C ALA A 168 9.84 -14.82 7.45
N HIS A 169 9.06 -14.04 6.67
CA HIS A 169 7.62 -13.88 6.90
C HIS A 169 6.74 -14.86 6.14
N GLU A 170 7.25 -15.50 5.08
CA GLU A 170 6.49 -16.51 4.32
C GLU A 170 6.70 -17.94 4.84
N THR A 171 7.82 -18.22 5.52
CA THR A 171 8.07 -19.50 6.18
C THR A 171 7.29 -19.69 7.48
N GLU A 172 6.71 -18.64 8.05
CA GLU A 172 5.83 -18.72 9.21
C GLU A 172 4.35 -19.01 8.87
N LEU A 173 4.04 -19.20 7.58
CA LEU A 173 2.68 -19.47 7.07
C LEU A 173 2.39 -20.96 6.84
N HIS A 174 3.07 -21.86 7.56
CA HIS A 174 2.78 -23.29 7.58
C HIS A 174 2.19 -23.74 8.90
#